data_d167e825e594f252468c144f27787a89
#
_entry.id   d167e825e594f252468c144f27787a89
#
_cell.length_a   1.000
_cell.length_b   1.000
_cell.length_c   1.000
_cell.angle_alpha   90.00
_cell.angle_beta   90.00
_cell.angle_gamma   90.00
#
_symmetry.space_group_name_H-M   'P 1'
#
loop_
_entity.id
_entity.type
_entity.pdbx_description
1 polymer ?
#
loop_
_entity_poly.entity_id
_entity_poly.type
_entity_poly.pdbx_seq_one_letter_code
_entity_poly.pdbx_strand_id
1 'polypeptide(L)'
;MNKHRFKLLSALFFTIGILACQPEKKSPEGMQALRLSENKRYLMTADGKPFFWLGDTGWLLLNKLDRNEADQYLEDRRKKGFNVIQVMVLHTIPEKNIYGRRAMIGEDISKPDTTKGNLSTDSLQYDYWDHLDYMVDLAGKKGLYMALVPVWGSPVKSGKVSPDQARSYAEFLAKRYRDKTNIIWMNGGDIKGSDSLKVWQNIGQTLRANDPHHLITFHPRGRSQSSLWFHAEPWLDFNMVQSGHQRYEQDTSRKETLHYGEDNWKYIAADYQLKPTKPTIDAEPSYEGIPQGLHDIRQPRWTDADVRRYGYWSVFAGAFGYTYGQNSVMQMHRKEDKETAYGSDELWTSAINAPGASQMQHLKNLMLSRSYFDRVPDQTLVSDQQAEKYDRILATRGKDYIMAYTYTGRDFSLNMGKIPGGKVKASWFDPRTGKTDFFGEIANTGAAKFDPPGERKNGNDWVLILDKV
;
A
#
# COMPACT_ATOMS: atom_id res chain seq x y z
N MET A 1 -19.04 -90.79 -31.16
CA MET A 1 -18.64 -89.76 -32.14
C MET A 1 -19.62 -88.59 -32.02
N ASN A 2 -19.33 -87.62 -31.20
CA ASN A 2 -20.09 -86.40 -31.21
C ASN A 2 -19.21 -85.23 -30.70
N LYS A 3 -18.97 -84.26 -31.58
CA LYS A 3 -18.18 -83.10 -31.33
C LYS A 3 -19.06 -82.02 -30.67
N HIS A 4 -18.80 -81.70 -29.47
CA HIS A 4 -19.39 -80.46 -28.82
C HIS A 4 -18.51 -79.28 -29.10
N ARG A 5 -19.07 -78.30 -29.78
CA ARG A 5 -18.52 -76.93 -29.97
C ARG A 5 -18.88 -76.09 -28.75
N PHE A 6 -17.86 -75.60 -28.01
CA PHE A 6 -18.02 -74.56 -27.03
C PHE A 6 -18.04 -73.19 -27.73
N LYS A 7 -19.13 -72.44 -27.53
CA LYS A 7 -19.18 -71.04 -27.91
C LYS A 7 -18.71 -70.20 -26.72
N LEU A 8 -17.58 -69.49 -26.87
CA LEU A 8 -17.17 -68.45 -25.94
C LEU A 8 -18.05 -67.22 -26.16
N LEU A 9 -18.80 -66.85 -25.10
CA LEU A 9 -19.43 -65.52 -24.98
C LEU A 9 -18.42 -64.58 -24.36
N SER A 10 -17.96 -63.59 -25.12
CA SER A 10 -17.17 -62.47 -24.60
C SER A 10 -18.14 -61.44 -24.00
N ALA A 11 -18.15 -61.32 -22.69
CA ALA A 11 -18.84 -60.26 -21.99
C ALA A 11 -17.97 -59.03 -21.96
N LEU A 12 -18.37 -57.98 -22.68
CA LEU A 12 -17.76 -56.66 -22.66
C LEU A 12 -18.25 -55.91 -21.40
N PHE A 13 -17.38 -55.79 -20.38
CA PHE A 13 -17.65 -54.95 -19.24
C PHE A 13 -17.39 -53.49 -19.60
N PHE A 14 -18.46 -52.71 -19.75
CA PHE A 14 -18.38 -51.26 -19.82
C PHE A 14 -18.23 -50.74 -18.39
N THR A 15 -17.02 -50.34 -18.01
CA THR A 15 -16.79 -49.57 -16.78
C THR A 15 -17.20 -48.14 -17.02
N ILE A 16 -18.39 -47.77 -16.53
CA ILE A 16 -18.81 -46.39 -16.41
C ILE A 16 -17.96 -45.76 -15.29
N GLY A 17 -16.95 -44.98 -15.68
CA GLY A 17 -16.22 -44.15 -14.76
C GLY A 17 -17.15 -43.05 -14.22
N ILE A 18 -17.61 -43.22 -13.00
CA ILE A 18 -18.26 -42.14 -12.25
C ILE A 18 -17.15 -41.15 -11.92
N LEU A 19 -17.06 -40.03 -12.66
CA LEU A 19 -16.34 -38.84 -12.23
C LEU A 19 -17.03 -38.36 -10.94
N ALA A 20 -16.52 -38.78 -9.79
CA ALA A 20 -16.86 -38.18 -8.52
C ALA A 20 -16.38 -36.72 -8.58
N CYS A 21 -17.29 -35.79 -8.79
CA CYS A 21 -17.09 -34.38 -8.53
C CYS A 21 -16.72 -34.27 -7.05
N GLN A 22 -15.43 -34.14 -6.75
CA GLN A 22 -15.01 -33.81 -5.40
C GLN A 22 -15.61 -32.44 -5.08
N PRO A 23 -16.34 -32.31 -3.95
CA PRO A 23 -16.80 -31.00 -3.53
C PRO A 23 -15.55 -30.12 -3.37
N GLU A 24 -15.50 -29.00 -4.08
CA GLU A 24 -14.53 -27.94 -3.79
C GLU A 24 -14.54 -27.73 -2.28
N LYS A 25 -13.42 -28.04 -1.64
CA LYS A 25 -13.20 -27.62 -0.26
C LYS A 25 -13.36 -26.11 -0.26
N LYS A 26 -14.50 -25.60 0.21
CA LYS A 26 -14.63 -24.20 0.61
C LYS A 26 -13.45 -23.93 1.51
N SER A 27 -12.50 -23.14 1.05
CA SER A 27 -11.47 -22.56 1.90
C SER A 27 -12.20 -21.97 3.11
N PRO A 28 -11.71 -22.14 4.35
CA PRO A 28 -12.25 -21.35 5.45
C PRO A 28 -12.25 -19.90 5.00
N GLU A 29 -13.19 -19.07 5.49
CA GLU A 29 -13.27 -17.64 5.21
C GLU A 29 -11.95 -16.96 5.58
N GLY A 30 -10.93 -17.14 4.76
CA GLY A 30 -9.56 -16.66 4.91
C GLY A 30 -9.29 -15.52 3.94
N MET A 31 -8.30 -14.73 4.25
CA MET A 31 -7.79 -13.69 3.36
C MET A 31 -7.52 -14.27 1.97
N GLN A 32 -7.95 -13.57 0.93
CA GLN A 32 -7.68 -13.96 -0.45
C GLN A 32 -6.35 -13.37 -0.92
N ALA A 33 -5.59 -14.13 -1.72
CA ALA A 33 -4.41 -13.58 -2.38
C ALA A 33 -4.79 -12.39 -3.28
N LEU A 34 -3.95 -11.38 -3.32
CA LEU A 34 -4.12 -10.23 -4.21
C LEU A 34 -3.49 -10.52 -5.57
N ARG A 35 -4.09 -9.94 -6.60
CA ARG A 35 -3.59 -9.99 -7.97
C ARG A 35 -3.79 -8.66 -8.69
N LEU A 36 -3.11 -8.48 -9.82
CA LEU A 36 -3.30 -7.32 -10.67
C LEU A 36 -4.64 -7.43 -11.41
N SER A 37 -5.32 -6.29 -11.58
CA SER A 37 -6.49 -6.18 -12.46
C SER A 37 -6.12 -6.44 -13.94
N GLU A 38 -7.10 -6.77 -14.76
CA GLU A 38 -6.90 -7.04 -16.19
C GLU A 38 -6.20 -5.88 -16.93
N ASN A 39 -6.59 -4.64 -16.61
CA ASN A 39 -5.98 -3.45 -17.18
C ASN A 39 -4.62 -3.09 -16.57
N LYS A 40 -4.14 -3.87 -15.58
CA LYS A 40 -2.86 -3.68 -14.88
C LYS A 40 -2.68 -2.30 -14.24
N ARG A 41 -3.79 -1.66 -13.84
CA ARG A 41 -3.79 -0.35 -13.16
C ARG A 41 -4.10 -0.44 -11.68
N TYR A 42 -4.73 -1.53 -11.25
CA TYR A 42 -5.26 -1.71 -9.91
C TYR A 42 -4.93 -3.08 -9.34
N LEU A 43 -5.18 -3.25 -8.06
CA LEU A 43 -5.21 -4.55 -7.41
C LEU A 43 -6.66 -5.05 -7.28
N MET A 44 -6.79 -6.38 -7.23
CA MET A 44 -8.04 -7.07 -6.94
C MET A 44 -7.78 -8.32 -6.11
N THR A 45 -8.81 -8.78 -5.42
CA THR A 45 -8.80 -10.07 -4.73
C THR A 45 -8.92 -11.23 -5.73
N ALA A 46 -8.63 -12.44 -5.31
CA ALA A 46 -8.68 -13.61 -6.18
C ALA A 46 -10.07 -13.83 -6.82
N ASP A 47 -11.16 -13.43 -6.15
CA ASP A 47 -12.53 -13.47 -6.65
C ASP A 47 -12.89 -12.27 -7.58
N GLY A 48 -11.92 -11.41 -7.89
CA GLY A 48 -12.08 -10.30 -8.85
C GLY A 48 -12.65 -9.02 -8.27
N LYS A 49 -12.83 -8.90 -6.96
CA LYS A 49 -13.31 -7.66 -6.35
C LYS A 49 -12.22 -6.59 -6.30
N PRO A 50 -12.57 -5.31 -6.46
CA PRO A 50 -11.63 -4.22 -6.31
C PRO A 50 -10.93 -4.23 -4.94
N PHE A 51 -9.63 -4.02 -4.95
CA PHE A 51 -8.84 -3.82 -3.74
C PHE A 51 -8.20 -2.43 -3.79
N PHE A 52 -8.73 -1.50 -3.00
CA PHE A 52 -8.09 -0.21 -2.77
C PHE A 52 -7.12 -0.37 -1.60
N TRP A 53 -5.83 -0.23 -1.85
CA TRP A 53 -4.83 -0.24 -0.78
C TRP A 53 -5.00 1.01 0.09
N LEU A 54 -5.44 0.82 1.34
CA LEU A 54 -5.33 1.82 2.38
C LEU A 54 -4.34 1.28 3.42
N GLY A 55 -3.09 1.70 3.28
CA GLY A 55 -1.99 1.27 4.13
C GLY A 55 -1.77 2.16 5.34
N ASP A 56 -1.28 1.56 6.44
CA ASP A 56 -0.67 2.28 7.55
C ASP A 56 0.80 1.89 7.70
N THR A 57 1.59 2.81 8.23
CA THR A 57 3.03 2.63 8.43
C THR A 57 3.31 2.23 9.87
N GLY A 58 3.65 0.96 10.07
CA GLY A 58 4.02 0.40 11.35
C GLY A 58 5.44 -0.19 11.32
N TRP A 59 6.44 0.61 10.91
CA TRP A 59 7.78 0.12 10.61
C TRP A 59 8.39 -0.75 11.71
N LEU A 60 8.30 -0.32 12.97
CA LEU A 60 8.92 -1.01 14.11
C LEU A 60 7.96 -1.91 14.89
N LEU A 61 6.82 -2.28 14.32
CA LEU A 61 5.82 -3.13 14.95
C LEU A 61 6.44 -4.41 15.55
N LEU A 62 7.26 -5.10 14.78
CA LEU A 62 7.86 -6.38 15.16
C LEU A 62 8.88 -6.24 16.29
N ASN A 63 9.58 -5.10 16.35
CA ASN A 63 10.63 -4.84 17.33
C ASN A 63 10.10 -4.30 18.65
N LYS A 64 8.98 -3.59 18.60
CA LYS A 64 8.50 -2.75 19.70
C LYS A 64 7.24 -3.26 20.38
N LEU A 65 6.36 -3.99 19.68
CA LEU A 65 5.09 -4.41 20.23
C LEU A 65 5.10 -5.88 20.66
N ASP A 66 4.57 -6.13 21.86
CA ASP A 66 4.23 -7.48 22.30
C ASP A 66 2.92 -7.95 21.62
N ARG A 67 2.48 -9.18 21.95
CA ARG A 67 1.29 -9.79 21.34
C ARG A 67 0.01 -9.02 21.63
N ASN A 68 -0.13 -8.44 22.83
CA ASN A 68 -1.32 -7.71 23.24
C ASN A 68 -1.35 -6.31 22.59
N GLU A 69 -0.23 -5.64 22.59
CA GLU A 69 -0.06 -4.33 21.96
C GLU A 69 -0.28 -4.42 20.44
N ALA A 70 0.22 -5.48 19.82
CA ALA A 70 -0.02 -5.75 18.39
C ALA A 70 -1.51 -5.97 18.10
N ASP A 71 -2.22 -6.71 18.97
CA ASP A 71 -3.66 -6.89 18.83
C ASP A 71 -4.40 -5.56 18.91
N GLN A 72 -4.04 -4.71 19.86
CA GLN A 72 -4.61 -3.37 20.01
C GLN A 72 -4.38 -2.51 18.75
N TYR A 73 -3.14 -2.46 18.26
CA TYR A 73 -2.78 -1.67 17.10
C TYR A 73 -3.51 -2.15 15.84
N LEU A 74 -3.43 -3.43 15.54
CA LEU A 74 -4.05 -4.01 14.34
C LEU A 74 -5.59 -3.89 14.37
N GLU A 75 -6.20 -4.03 15.55
CA GLU A 75 -7.65 -3.86 15.71
C GLU A 75 -8.08 -2.40 15.50
N ASP A 76 -7.31 -1.43 15.99
CA ASP A 76 -7.56 -0.02 15.75
C ASP A 76 -7.49 0.29 14.24
N ARG A 77 -6.43 -0.17 13.57
CA ARG A 77 -6.26 0.05 12.13
C ARG A 77 -7.39 -0.58 11.32
N ARG A 78 -7.79 -1.81 11.66
CA ARG A 78 -8.97 -2.46 11.05
C ARG A 78 -10.24 -1.61 11.19
N LYS A 79 -10.52 -1.11 12.39
CA LYS A 79 -11.71 -0.27 12.68
C LYS A 79 -11.69 1.04 11.90
N LYS A 80 -10.54 1.62 11.66
CA LYS A 80 -10.34 2.84 10.86
C LYS A 80 -10.29 2.56 9.35
N GLY A 81 -10.57 1.32 8.93
CA GLY A 81 -10.72 0.94 7.54
C GLY A 81 -9.41 0.66 6.80
N PHE A 82 -8.27 0.63 7.48
CA PHE A 82 -7.01 0.16 6.88
C PHE A 82 -7.11 -1.31 6.49
N ASN A 83 -6.36 -1.70 5.47
CA ASN A 83 -6.30 -3.08 4.99
C ASN A 83 -4.90 -3.56 4.67
N VAL A 84 -3.88 -2.70 4.80
CA VAL A 84 -2.47 -3.07 4.67
C VAL A 84 -1.66 -2.42 5.80
N ILE A 85 -0.70 -3.16 6.36
CA ILE A 85 0.28 -2.64 7.32
C ILE A 85 1.68 -2.84 6.76
N GLN A 86 2.45 -1.76 6.63
CA GLN A 86 3.85 -1.80 6.22
C GLN A 86 4.75 -2.04 7.43
N VAL A 87 5.61 -3.06 7.37
CA VAL A 87 6.44 -3.51 8.51
C VAL A 87 7.84 -3.87 8.05
N MET A 88 8.85 -3.44 8.79
CA MET A 88 10.22 -3.91 8.63
C MET A 88 10.39 -5.28 9.30
N VAL A 89 10.88 -6.28 8.54
CA VAL A 89 11.31 -7.55 9.14
C VAL A 89 12.67 -7.37 9.81
N LEU A 90 13.64 -6.80 9.11
CA LEU A 90 14.93 -6.45 9.68
C LEU A 90 15.19 -4.94 9.47
N HIS A 91 15.10 -4.16 10.54
CA HIS A 91 15.46 -2.74 10.52
C HIS A 91 16.98 -2.55 10.62
N THR A 92 17.61 -3.31 11.50
CA THR A 92 19.07 -3.31 11.73
C THR A 92 19.67 -4.71 11.59
N ILE A 93 20.99 -4.80 11.60
CA ILE A 93 21.73 -6.04 11.70
C ILE A 93 22.82 -5.86 12.77
N PRO A 94 22.77 -6.57 13.89
CA PRO A 94 21.76 -7.60 14.28
C PRO A 94 20.42 -6.99 14.70
N GLU A 95 19.35 -7.77 14.57
CA GLU A 95 17.98 -7.37 14.95
C GLU A 95 17.44 -8.24 16.10
N LYS A 96 16.55 -7.66 16.92
CA LYS A 96 15.83 -8.35 18.00
C LYS A 96 14.38 -7.90 18.06
N ASN A 97 13.49 -8.82 18.45
CA ASN A 97 12.10 -8.47 18.78
C ASN A 97 11.98 -7.94 20.21
N ILE A 98 10.76 -7.55 20.61
CA ILE A 98 10.43 -7.03 21.94
C ILE A 98 10.81 -8.01 23.08
N TYR A 99 10.86 -9.31 22.81
CA TYR A 99 11.24 -10.34 23.78
C TYR A 99 12.76 -10.57 23.84
N GLY A 100 13.55 -9.76 23.13
CA GLY A 100 15.01 -9.87 23.07
C GLY A 100 15.52 -11.02 22.20
N ARG A 101 14.64 -11.69 21.43
CA ARG A 101 15.02 -12.78 20.53
C ARG A 101 15.70 -12.24 19.29
N ARG A 102 16.85 -12.83 18.94
CA ARG A 102 17.61 -12.46 17.74
C ARG A 102 16.95 -13.02 16.49
N ALA A 103 17.01 -12.24 15.41
CA ALA A 103 16.51 -12.69 14.12
C ALA A 103 17.50 -13.65 13.43
N MET A 104 18.78 -13.55 13.74
CA MET A 104 19.85 -14.30 13.07
C MET A 104 21.00 -14.66 14.01
N ILE A 105 21.75 -15.68 13.63
CA ILE A 105 22.99 -16.07 14.32
C ILE A 105 24.10 -15.09 13.90
N GLY A 106 24.61 -14.35 14.87
CA GLY A 106 25.60 -13.29 14.62
C GLY A 106 25.00 -12.11 13.83
N GLU A 107 25.72 -11.62 12.84
CA GLU A 107 25.29 -10.55 11.92
C GLU A 107 25.05 -11.09 10.49
N ASP A 108 24.79 -12.39 10.34
CA ASP A 108 24.65 -13.05 9.06
C ASP A 108 23.17 -13.36 8.75
N ILE A 109 22.55 -12.57 7.85
CA ILE A 109 21.14 -12.75 7.49
C ILE A 109 20.83 -14.09 6.80
N SER A 110 21.86 -14.78 6.27
CA SER A 110 21.69 -16.12 5.68
C SER A 110 21.52 -17.22 6.74
N LYS A 111 21.65 -16.88 8.03
CA LYS A 111 21.56 -17.80 9.16
C LYS A 111 20.45 -17.37 10.14
N PRO A 112 19.16 -17.52 9.77
CA PRO A 112 18.06 -17.25 10.68
C PRO A 112 18.21 -18.05 11.98
N ASP A 113 18.02 -17.36 13.12
CA ASP A 113 18.06 -17.99 14.45
C ASP A 113 16.67 -18.51 14.80
N THR A 114 16.47 -19.82 14.61
CA THR A 114 15.18 -20.48 14.81
C THR A 114 15.25 -21.54 15.88
N THR A 115 14.20 -21.68 16.66
CA THR A 115 14.02 -22.71 17.69
C THR A 115 13.02 -23.77 17.25
N LYS A 116 12.93 -24.88 18.02
CA LYS A 116 11.87 -25.88 17.84
C LYS A 116 10.68 -25.49 18.72
N GLY A 117 9.49 -25.53 18.15
CA GLY A 117 8.25 -25.12 18.81
C GLY A 117 7.89 -23.66 18.53
N ASN A 118 6.84 -23.16 19.19
CA ASN A 118 6.35 -21.80 19.05
C ASN A 118 5.57 -21.32 20.30
N LEU A 119 5.82 -21.95 21.46
CA LEU A 119 5.11 -21.63 22.69
C LEU A 119 5.60 -20.30 23.24
N SER A 120 4.79 -19.26 23.17
CA SER A 120 5.16 -17.88 23.53
C SER A 120 5.54 -17.66 25.00
N THR A 121 5.14 -18.59 25.88
CA THR A 121 5.49 -18.60 27.32
C THR A 121 6.80 -19.30 27.61
N ASP A 122 7.39 -20.01 26.65
CA ASP A 122 8.65 -20.71 26.78
C ASP A 122 9.72 -20.06 25.90
N SER A 123 10.69 -19.46 26.56
CA SER A 123 11.79 -18.76 25.88
C SER A 123 12.72 -19.66 25.07
N LEU A 124 12.67 -20.96 25.24
CA LEU A 124 13.42 -21.94 24.47
C LEU A 124 12.71 -22.39 23.21
N GLN A 125 11.41 -22.10 23.13
CA GLN A 125 10.55 -22.48 22.00
C GLN A 125 10.05 -21.29 21.18
N TYR A 126 10.20 -20.04 21.66
CA TYR A 126 9.67 -18.85 21.00
C TYR A 126 10.82 -17.96 20.52
N ASP A 127 10.99 -17.90 19.22
CA ASP A 127 12.05 -17.14 18.58
C ASP A 127 11.52 -15.83 17.92
N TYR A 128 12.39 -15.18 17.15
CA TYR A 128 12.06 -13.97 16.39
C TYR A 128 11.00 -14.24 15.32
N TRP A 129 11.15 -15.36 14.64
CA TRP A 129 10.33 -15.74 13.48
C TRP A 129 8.95 -16.21 13.90
N ASP A 130 8.82 -16.84 15.07
CA ASP A 130 7.51 -17.18 15.66
C ASP A 130 6.71 -15.93 16.02
N HIS A 131 7.41 -14.85 16.43
CA HIS A 131 6.76 -13.57 16.68
C HIS A 131 6.26 -12.94 15.39
N LEU A 132 7.04 -12.99 14.30
CA LEU A 132 6.59 -12.55 12.98
C LEU A 132 5.42 -13.39 12.47
N ASP A 133 5.47 -14.73 12.61
CA ASP A 133 4.36 -15.63 12.26
C ASP A 133 3.08 -15.26 13.00
N TYR A 134 3.20 -15.02 14.32
CA TYR A 134 2.06 -14.57 15.11
C TYR A 134 1.47 -13.26 14.60
N MET A 135 2.31 -12.26 14.27
CA MET A 135 1.85 -10.97 13.74
C MET A 135 1.14 -11.13 12.38
N VAL A 136 1.70 -11.95 11.49
CA VAL A 136 1.10 -12.26 10.18
C VAL A 136 -0.26 -12.93 10.35
N ASP A 137 -0.34 -13.94 11.22
CA ASP A 137 -1.59 -14.68 11.47
C ASP A 137 -2.65 -13.81 12.14
N LEU A 138 -2.25 -12.96 13.08
CA LEU A 138 -3.13 -12.02 13.76
C LEU A 138 -3.68 -10.98 12.76
N ALA A 139 -2.82 -10.42 11.92
CA ALA A 139 -3.24 -9.50 10.86
C ALA A 139 -4.24 -10.18 9.90
N GLY A 140 -3.95 -11.40 9.46
CA GLY A 140 -4.85 -12.18 8.61
C GLY A 140 -6.23 -12.42 9.24
N LYS A 141 -6.28 -12.79 10.52
CA LYS A 141 -7.53 -12.93 11.28
C LYS A 141 -8.35 -11.64 11.35
N LYS A 142 -7.68 -10.48 11.28
CA LYS A 142 -8.30 -9.16 11.28
C LYS A 142 -8.60 -8.63 9.87
N GLY A 143 -8.31 -9.38 8.81
CA GLY A 143 -8.51 -8.97 7.43
C GLY A 143 -7.49 -7.96 6.92
N LEU A 144 -6.27 -7.97 7.49
CA LEU A 144 -5.17 -7.08 7.14
C LEU A 144 -4.06 -7.83 6.41
N TYR A 145 -3.55 -7.22 5.35
CA TYR A 145 -2.33 -7.67 4.67
C TYR A 145 -1.11 -7.07 5.36
N MET A 146 -0.02 -7.83 5.38
CA MET A 146 1.29 -7.38 5.87
C MET A 146 2.21 -7.14 4.68
N ALA A 147 2.56 -5.88 4.43
CA ALA A 147 3.59 -5.52 3.45
C ALA A 147 4.95 -5.55 4.16
N LEU A 148 5.67 -6.65 3.95
CA LEU A 148 6.91 -6.95 4.68
C LEU A 148 8.13 -6.45 3.91
N VAL A 149 8.94 -5.62 4.56
CA VAL A 149 10.28 -5.23 4.09
C VAL A 149 11.30 -6.25 4.61
N PRO A 150 11.85 -7.13 3.76
CA PRO A 150 12.77 -8.18 4.20
C PRO A 150 13.95 -7.66 5.02
N VAL A 151 14.63 -6.65 4.50
CA VAL A 151 15.75 -5.97 5.17
C VAL A 151 15.76 -4.50 4.75
N TRP A 152 15.93 -3.60 5.71
CA TRP A 152 15.99 -2.17 5.46
C TRP A 152 17.25 -1.77 4.67
N GLY A 153 17.20 -0.64 3.98
CA GLY A 153 18.28 -0.21 3.08
C GLY A 153 19.60 0.12 3.77
N SER A 154 19.59 0.63 5.01
CA SER A 154 20.80 1.07 5.69
C SER A 154 21.82 -0.07 5.95
N PRO A 155 21.43 -1.25 6.46
CA PRO A 155 22.35 -2.40 6.55
C PRO A 155 22.93 -2.83 5.20
N VAL A 156 22.11 -2.82 4.16
CA VAL A 156 22.55 -3.19 2.80
C VAL A 156 23.55 -2.17 2.27
N LYS A 157 23.25 -0.88 2.42
CA LYS A 157 24.13 0.23 1.99
C LYS A 157 25.47 0.23 2.73
N SER A 158 25.49 -0.19 3.99
CA SER A 158 26.72 -0.30 4.79
C SER A 158 27.57 -1.53 4.46
N GLY A 159 27.13 -2.38 3.50
CA GLY A 159 27.86 -3.58 3.09
C GLY A 159 27.70 -4.79 4.02
N LYS A 160 26.78 -4.74 4.98
CA LYS A 160 26.52 -5.87 5.90
C LYS A 160 25.78 -7.04 5.22
N VAL A 161 25.30 -6.86 4.00
CA VAL A 161 24.55 -7.87 3.26
C VAL A 161 25.18 -8.11 1.90
N SER A 162 25.74 -9.27 1.68
CA SER A 162 26.23 -9.69 0.37
C SER A 162 25.09 -10.21 -0.53
N PRO A 163 25.27 -10.23 -1.87
CA PRO A 163 24.26 -10.76 -2.78
C PRO A 163 23.88 -12.22 -2.50
N ASP A 164 24.81 -13.09 -2.07
CA ASP A 164 24.54 -14.48 -1.76
C ASP A 164 23.80 -14.66 -0.43
N GLN A 165 24.16 -13.89 0.60
CA GLN A 165 23.38 -13.83 1.85
C GLN A 165 21.95 -13.38 1.59
N ALA A 166 21.77 -12.36 0.75
CA ALA A 166 20.45 -11.85 0.35
C ALA A 166 19.59 -12.93 -0.32
N ARG A 167 20.19 -13.73 -1.20
CA ARG A 167 19.52 -14.87 -1.85
C ARG A 167 19.05 -15.91 -0.83
N SER A 168 19.96 -16.40 0.02
CA SER A 168 19.64 -17.41 1.03
C SER A 168 18.55 -16.93 2.00
N TYR A 169 18.61 -15.66 2.39
CA TYR A 169 17.62 -15.05 3.25
C TYR A 169 16.24 -14.95 2.56
N ALA A 170 16.20 -14.51 1.31
CA ALA A 170 14.97 -14.43 0.54
C ALA A 170 14.35 -15.83 0.30
N GLU A 171 15.16 -16.88 0.10
CA GLU A 171 14.68 -18.26 0.04
C GLU A 171 14.04 -18.71 1.35
N PHE A 172 14.65 -18.37 2.49
CA PHE A 172 14.10 -18.67 3.81
C PHE A 172 12.73 -18.00 4.00
N LEU A 173 12.64 -16.72 3.70
CA LEU A 173 11.37 -15.96 3.82
C LEU A 173 10.29 -16.52 2.90
N ALA A 174 10.61 -16.72 1.64
CA ALA A 174 9.66 -17.27 0.66
C ALA A 174 9.13 -18.64 1.09
N LYS A 175 10.00 -19.56 1.52
CA LYS A 175 9.60 -20.89 2.01
C LYS A 175 8.72 -20.83 3.27
N ARG A 176 8.97 -19.87 4.18
CA ARG A 176 8.21 -19.73 5.42
C ARG A 176 6.81 -19.14 5.18
N TYR A 177 6.68 -18.20 4.24
CA TYR A 177 5.46 -17.40 4.10
C TYR A 177 4.63 -17.66 2.84
N ARG A 178 5.10 -18.43 1.86
CA ARG A 178 4.37 -18.66 0.59
C ARG A 178 2.93 -19.17 0.74
N ASP A 179 2.62 -19.82 1.85
CA ASP A 179 1.29 -20.39 2.12
C ASP A 179 0.39 -19.42 2.93
N LYS A 180 0.88 -18.22 3.27
CA LYS A 180 0.14 -17.16 3.96
C LYS A 180 -0.44 -16.20 2.92
N THR A 181 -1.75 -16.13 2.78
CA THR A 181 -2.41 -15.35 1.72
C THR A 181 -2.37 -13.83 1.91
N ASN A 182 -1.97 -13.35 3.09
CA ASN A 182 -1.98 -11.95 3.48
C ASN A 182 -0.60 -11.28 3.51
N ILE A 183 0.34 -11.76 2.70
CA ILE A 183 1.68 -11.17 2.56
C ILE A 183 1.80 -10.39 1.24
N ILE A 184 2.53 -9.28 1.29
CA ILE A 184 3.05 -8.54 0.14
C ILE A 184 4.53 -8.30 0.40
N TRP A 185 5.38 -8.62 -0.54
CA TRP A 185 6.82 -8.39 -0.41
C TRP A 185 7.18 -6.97 -0.84
N MET A 186 7.84 -6.24 0.03
CA MET A 186 8.27 -4.88 -0.20
C MET A 186 9.81 -4.82 -0.12
N ASN A 187 10.48 -5.13 -1.22
CA ASN A 187 11.93 -5.09 -1.32
C ASN A 187 12.45 -3.66 -1.11
N GLY A 188 13.72 -3.45 -0.76
CA GLY A 188 14.29 -2.11 -0.57
C GLY A 188 14.12 -1.57 0.86
N GLY A 189 13.71 -0.31 0.99
CA GLY A 189 13.54 0.39 2.29
C GLY A 189 14.43 1.63 2.39
N ASP A 190 13.86 2.80 2.07
CA ASP A 190 14.50 4.13 2.10
C ASP A 190 15.88 4.20 1.40
N ILE A 191 16.00 3.55 0.25
CA ILE A 191 17.26 3.38 -0.47
C ILE A 191 17.09 3.59 -1.98
N LYS A 192 18.15 4.07 -2.64
CA LYS A 192 18.21 4.05 -4.12
C LYS A 192 18.39 2.60 -4.60
N GLY A 193 17.59 2.18 -5.56
CA GLY A 193 17.74 0.84 -6.16
C GLY A 193 19.11 0.61 -6.81
N SER A 194 19.82 1.69 -7.20
CA SER A 194 21.20 1.63 -7.67
C SER A 194 22.22 1.31 -6.57
N ASP A 195 21.91 1.63 -5.31
CA ASP A 195 22.79 1.31 -4.19
C ASP A 195 22.67 -0.20 -3.91
N SER A 196 23.77 -0.95 -4.11
CA SER A 196 23.79 -2.41 -3.96
C SER A 196 22.80 -3.17 -4.86
N LEU A 197 22.66 -2.77 -6.12
CA LEU A 197 21.68 -3.28 -7.09
C LEU A 197 21.57 -4.82 -7.11
N LYS A 198 22.70 -5.54 -7.04
CA LYS A 198 22.72 -7.02 -7.05
C LYS A 198 22.00 -7.63 -5.83
N VAL A 199 22.06 -6.99 -4.68
CA VAL A 199 21.34 -7.44 -3.47
C VAL A 199 19.84 -7.37 -3.72
N TRP A 200 19.35 -6.24 -4.23
CA TRP A 200 17.92 -6.04 -4.49
C TRP A 200 17.39 -6.94 -5.59
N GLN A 201 18.18 -7.14 -6.65
CA GLN A 201 17.85 -8.10 -7.72
C GLN A 201 17.77 -9.52 -7.18
N ASN A 202 18.75 -9.95 -6.37
CA ASN A 202 18.75 -11.30 -5.80
C ASN A 202 17.54 -11.50 -4.87
N ILE A 203 17.19 -10.53 -4.02
CA ILE A 203 15.99 -10.64 -3.19
C ILE A 203 14.73 -10.76 -4.07
N GLY A 204 14.51 -9.82 -5.00
CA GLY A 204 13.31 -9.80 -5.84
C GLY A 204 13.16 -11.06 -6.70
N GLN A 205 14.23 -11.47 -7.39
CA GLN A 205 14.25 -12.67 -8.23
C GLN A 205 14.05 -13.96 -7.41
N THR A 206 14.67 -14.04 -6.23
CA THR A 206 14.55 -15.22 -5.36
C THR A 206 13.17 -15.33 -4.74
N LEU A 207 12.59 -14.23 -4.27
CA LEU A 207 11.20 -14.20 -3.82
C LEU A 207 10.27 -14.65 -4.94
N ARG A 208 10.39 -14.08 -6.14
CA ARG A 208 9.54 -14.47 -7.29
C ARG A 208 9.67 -15.94 -7.65
N ALA A 209 10.87 -16.51 -7.61
CA ALA A 209 11.12 -17.91 -7.96
C ALA A 209 10.56 -18.90 -6.93
N ASN A 210 10.56 -18.55 -5.64
CA ASN A 210 10.17 -19.45 -4.56
C ASN A 210 8.78 -19.14 -3.98
N ASP A 211 8.23 -17.98 -4.31
CA ASP A 211 6.91 -17.48 -3.88
C ASP A 211 6.23 -16.73 -5.06
N PRO A 212 5.72 -17.46 -6.06
CA PRO A 212 5.17 -16.86 -7.27
C PRO A 212 3.80 -16.18 -7.07
N HIS A 213 3.15 -16.40 -5.94
CA HIS A 213 1.76 -15.99 -5.70
C HIS A 213 1.64 -14.63 -5.02
N HIS A 214 2.63 -14.20 -4.23
CA HIS A 214 2.59 -12.90 -3.58
C HIS A 214 3.06 -11.79 -4.51
N LEU A 215 2.44 -10.61 -4.35
CA LEU A 215 2.87 -9.41 -5.05
C LEU A 215 4.19 -8.90 -4.46
N ILE A 216 5.07 -8.43 -5.34
CA ILE A 216 6.38 -7.90 -4.99
C ILE A 216 6.52 -6.48 -5.52
N THR A 217 6.99 -5.57 -4.68
CA THR A 217 7.35 -4.20 -5.04
C THR A 217 8.72 -3.81 -4.49
N PHE A 218 9.12 -2.56 -4.70
CA PHE A 218 10.36 -2.01 -4.15
C PHE A 218 10.09 -0.67 -3.50
N HIS A 219 10.44 -0.53 -2.21
CA HIS A 219 10.35 0.72 -1.47
C HIS A 219 11.58 1.58 -1.72
N PRO A 220 11.45 2.69 -2.46
CA PRO A 220 12.56 3.57 -2.79
C PRO A 220 12.88 4.52 -1.63
N ARG A 221 13.95 5.30 -1.77
CA ARG A 221 14.22 6.43 -0.87
C ARG A 221 13.30 7.62 -1.15
N GLY A 222 13.23 8.55 -0.20
CA GLY A 222 12.46 9.79 -0.33
C GLY A 222 12.73 10.55 -1.63
N ARG A 223 11.67 11.06 -2.23
CA ARG A 223 11.65 11.82 -3.50
C ARG A 223 12.13 11.00 -4.68
N SER A 224 11.75 9.74 -4.71
CA SER A 224 12.03 8.82 -5.81
C SER A 224 10.97 7.76 -6.00
N GLN A 225 11.11 6.98 -7.05
CA GLN A 225 10.18 5.94 -7.49
C GLN A 225 10.94 4.65 -7.77
N SER A 226 10.35 3.50 -7.47
CA SER A 226 10.91 2.19 -7.80
C SER A 226 11.12 2.01 -9.30
N SER A 227 10.28 2.65 -10.10
CA SER A 227 10.33 2.61 -11.56
C SER A 227 11.65 3.11 -12.15
N LEU A 228 12.36 3.98 -11.46
CA LEU A 228 13.68 4.46 -11.88
C LEU A 228 14.71 3.33 -12.05
N TRP A 229 14.54 2.22 -11.36
CA TRP A 229 15.49 1.11 -11.36
C TRP A 229 14.91 -0.23 -11.79
N PHE A 230 13.63 -0.48 -11.47
CA PHE A 230 13.07 -1.83 -11.53
C PHE A 230 11.80 -1.96 -12.37
N HIS A 231 11.36 -0.90 -13.08
CA HIS A 231 10.11 -0.97 -13.84
C HIS A 231 10.05 -2.12 -14.84
N ALA A 232 11.17 -2.42 -15.50
CA ALA A 232 11.26 -3.50 -16.49
C ALA A 232 11.48 -4.89 -15.86
N GLU A 233 11.77 -4.95 -14.55
CA GLU A 233 12.06 -6.23 -13.89
C GLU A 233 10.81 -7.11 -13.81
N PRO A 234 10.91 -8.40 -14.19
CA PRO A 234 9.78 -9.32 -14.16
C PRO A 234 9.27 -9.62 -12.72
N TRP A 235 10.13 -9.47 -11.72
CA TRP A 235 9.75 -9.71 -10.33
C TRP A 235 8.92 -8.57 -9.73
N LEU A 236 9.00 -7.33 -10.26
CA LEU A 236 8.27 -6.18 -9.76
C LEU A 236 6.84 -6.17 -10.33
N ASP A 237 5.83 -6.31 -9.49
CA ASP A 237 4.42 -6.30 -9.90
C ASP A 237 3.86 -4.88 -10.04
N PHE A 238 4.22 -3.98 -9.14
CA PHE A 238 3.74 -2.60 -9.14
C PHE A 238 4.83 -1.62 -8.69
N ASN A 239 4.72 -0.39 -9.17
CA ASN A 239 5.63 0.70 -8.80
C ASN A 239 5.22 1.29 -7.46
N MET A 240 6.22 1.71 -6.69
CA MET A 240 6.06 2.38 -5.41
C MET A 240 6.83 3.69 -5.41
N VAL A 241 6.22 4.71 -4.84
CA VAL A 241 6.78 6.05 -4.68
C VAL A 241 6.98 6.31 -3.18
N GLN A 242 8.06 6.98 -2.82
CA GLN A 242 8.20 7.69 -1.56
C GLN A 242 8.30 9.18 -1.90
N SER A 243 7.18 9.90 -1.80
CA SER A 243 7.17 11.34 -2.12
C SER A 243 7.87 12.17 -1.05
N GLY A 244 7.93 11.65 0.18
CA GLY A 244 8.76 12.14 1.27
C GLY A 244 8.13 13.27 2.08
N HIS A 245 8.96 13.95 2.88
CA HIS A 245 8.50 14.80 3.97
C HIS A 245 8.93 16.28 3.81
N GLN A 246 9.30 16.71 2.60
CA GLN A 246 9.82 18.06 2.36
C GLN A 246 8.77 18.97 1.73
N ARG A 247 8.75 20.23 2.19
CA ARG A 247 8.00 21.31 1.54
C ARG A 247 8.66 21.72 0.23
N TYR A 248 7.93 22.50 -0.58
CA TYR A 248 8.44 23.07 -1.83
C TYR A 248 9.78 23.79 -1.66
N GLU A 249 9.94 24.59 -0.60
CA GLU A 249 11.15 25.39 -0.36
C GLU A 249 12.33 24.57 0.18
N GLN A 250 12.06 23.37 0.69
CA GLN A 250 13.07 22.47 1.26
C GLN A 250 13.61 21.47 0.25
N ASP A 251 12.92 21.27 -0.88
CA ASP A 251 13.31 20.31 -1.91
C ASP A 251 14.39 20.88 -2.84
N THR A 252 15.57 21.13 -2.29
CA THR A 252 16.69 21.81 -2.95
C THR A 252 17.97 20.96 -3.05
N SER A 253 17.91 19.69 -2.64
CA SER A 253 19.09 18.82 -2.59
C SER A 253 19.68 18.56 -3.99
N ARG A 254 20.95 18.89 -4.18
CA ARG A 254 21.71 18.60 -5.42
C ARG A 254 21.91 17.08 -5.68
N LYS A 255 21.56 16.23 -4.71
CA LYS A 255 21.67 14.76 -4.85
C LYS A 255 20.47 14.14 -5.55
N GLU A 256 19.39 14.90 -5.73
CA GLU A 256 18.17 14.46 -6.37
C GLU A 256 18.07 15.07 -7.77
N THR A 257 17.48 14.31 -8.69
CA THR A 257 17.22 14.74 -10.06
C THR A 257 15.83 15.33 -10.24
N LEU A 258 14.90 15.00 -9.32
CA LEU A 258 13.53 15.46 -9.35
C LEU A 258 13.26 16.31 -8.11
N HIS A 259 12.70 17.49 -8.32
CA HIS A 259 12.36 18.45 -7.26
C HIS A 259 10.89 18.83 -7.41
N TYR A 260 10.01 17.94 -6.94
CA TYR A 260 8.57 18.16 -7.00
C TYR A 260 7.99 18.77 -5.73
N GLY A 261 8.83 18.90 -4.67
CA GLY A 261 8.36 19.37 -3.37
C GLY A 261 7.19 18.54 -2.89
N GLU A 262 6.07 19.21 -2.67
CA GLU A 262 4.83 18.59 -2.17
C GLU A 262 3.93 18.04 -3.31
N ASP A 263 4.32 18.21 -4.57
CA ASP A 263 3.52 17.75 -5.74
C ASP A 263 3.68 16.24 -5.97
N ASN A 264 3.31 15.42 -5.00
CA ASN A 264 3.42 13.96 -5.07
C ASN A 264 2.67 13.34 -6.28
N TRP A 265 1.61 14.00 -6.75
CA TRP A 265 0.88 13.60 -7.94
C TRP A 265 1.75 13.51 -9.20
N LYS A 266 2.87 14.27 -9.26
CA LYS A 266 3.80 14.25 -10.42
C LYS A 266 4.52 12.90 -10.52
N TYR A 267 4.94 12.32 -9.40
CA TYR A 267 5.53 10.97 -9.39
C TYR A 267 4.54 9.93 -9.91
N ILE A 268 3.31 9.98 -9.42
CA ILE A 268 2.24 9.05 -9.82
C ILE A 268 1.92 9.22 -11.31
N ALA A 269 1.76 10.46 -11.79
CA ALA A 269 1.47 10.74 -13.19
C ALA A 269 2.58 10.24 -14.12
N ALA A 270 3.85 10.38 -13.72
CA ALA A 270 5.00 9.86 -14.47
C ALA A 270 4.95 8.32 -14.57
N ASP A 271 4.78 7.62 -13.44
CA ASP A 271 4.68 6.16 -13.42
C ASP A 271 3.46 5.64 -14.20
N TYR A 272 2.35 6.36 -14.13
CA TYR A 272 1.11 5.99 -14.83
C TYR A 272 1.29 5.91 -16.35
N GLN A 273 2.22 6.68 -16.94
CA GLN A 273 2.49 6.69 -18.38
C GLN A 273 3.46 5.58 -18.83
N LEU A 274 4.16 4.94 -17.91
CA LEU A 274 5.19 3.95 -18.24
C LEU A 274 4.63 2.68 -18.91
N LYS A 275 5.49 2.05 -19.72
CA LYS A 275 5.22 0.75 -20.33
C LYS A 275 6.37 -0.23 -19.98
N PRO A 276 6.05 -1.51 -19.74
CA PRO A 276 4.72 -2.12 -19.67
C PRO A 276 3.87 -1.48 -18.55
N THR A 277 2.55 -1.48 -18.71
CA THR A 277 1.66 -0.90 -17.69
C THR A 277 1.80 -1.66 -16.37
N LYS A 278 2.09 -0.93 -15.28
CA LYS A 278 2.07 -1.44 -13.91
C LYS A 278 1.25 -0.49 -13.02
N PRO A 279 0.57 -1.00 -11.98
CA PRO A 279 -0.03 -0.12 -10.97
C PRO A 279 1.03 0.73 -10.26
N THR A 280 0.65 1.87 -9.71
CA THR A 280 1.55 2.72 -8.91
C THR A 280 0.87 3.22 -7.65
N ILE A 281 1.65 3.47 -6.59
CA ILE A 281 1.18 3.93 -5.29
C ILE A 281 2.21 4.84 -4.63
N ASP A 282 1.74 5.89 -3.93
CA ASP A 282 2.56 6.63 -2.97
C ASP A 282 2.47 5.93 -1.60
N ALA A 283 3.53 5.24 -1.23
CA ALA A 283 3.57 4.39 -0.06
C ALA A 283 4.35 4.97 1.12
N GLU A 284 5.00 6.11 0.90
CA GLU A 284 5.57 6.93 1.97
C GLU A 284 5.51 8.43 1.61
N PRO A 285 4.31 9.03 1.75
CA PRO A 285 4.15 10.49 1.71
C PRO A 285 4.56 11.11 3.04
N SER A 286 4.29 12.41 3.22
CA SER A 286 4.47 13.07 4.51
C SER A 286 3.54 12.47 5.57
N TYR A 287 4.11 12.15 6.74
CA TYR A 287 3.36 11.57 7.86
C TYR A 287 2.75 12.66 8.74
N GLU A 288 1.55 12.40 9.26
CA GLU A 288 0.92 13.26 10.26
C GLU A 288 1.80 13.38 11.52
N GLY A 289 1.97 14.60 12.02
CA GLY A 289 2.77 14.86 13.21
C GLY A 289 4.29 14.83 13.03
N ILE A 290 4.82 14.52 11.84
CA ILE A 290 6.26 14.59 11.58
C ILE A 290 6.65 16.04 11.23
N PRO A 291 7.87 16.53 11.62
CA PRO A 291 8.31 17.86 11.22
C PRO A 291 8.44 18.00 9.70
N GLN A 292 8.02 19.13 9.17
CA GLN A 292 8.20 19.46 7.77
C GLN A 292 9.68 19.55 7.44
N GLY A 293 10.15 18.69 6.52
CA GLY A 293 11.58 18.54 6.21
C GLY A 293 12.26 17.44 7.03
N LEU A 294 11.55 16.75 7.91
CA LEU A 294 11.93 15.55 8.63
C LEU A 294 12.87 15.78 9.82
N HIS A 295 14.00 16.46 9.64
CA HIS A 295 15.10 16.47 10.61
C HIS A 295 15.12 17.69 11.56
N ASP A 296 14.55 18.81 11.18
CA ASP A 296 14.48 19.99 12.06
C ASP A 296 13.17 19.97 12.86
N ILE A 297 13.25 19.53 14.11
CA ILE A 297 12.09 19.41 15.02
C ILE A 297 11.39 20.74 15.35
N ARG A 298 12.00 21.87 15.03
CA ARG A 298 11.44 23.23 15.23
C ARG A 298 10.48 23.62 14.10
N GLN A 299 10.50 22.89 12.97
CA GLN A 299 9.58 23.12 11.86
C GLN A 299 8.14 22.79 12.26
N PRO A 300 7.14 23.45 11.65
CA PRO A 300 5.76 23.01 11.77
C PRO A 300 5.61 21.53 11.45
N ARG A 301 4.61 20.89 12.01
CA ARG A 301 4.32 19.47 11.74
C ARG A 301 3.28 19.34 10.63
N TRP A 302 3.37 18.27 9.86
CA TRP A 302 2.34 17.91 8.90
C TRP A 302 1.05 17.56 9.63
N THR A 303 -0.08 18.04 9.09
CA THR A 303 -1.42 17.92 9.67
C THR A 303 -2.28 16.87 8.95
N ASP A 304 -3.46 16.61 9.50
CA ASP A 304 -4.50 15.80 8.84
C ASP A 304 -4.91 16.34 7.47
N ALA A 305 -4.97 17.67 7.32
CA ALA A 305 -5.27 18.31 6.03
C ALA A 305 -4.19 17.99 4.97
N ASP A 306 -2.93 17.96 5.39
CA ASP A 306 -1.82 17.66 4.50
C ASP A 306 -1.84 16.19 4.05
N VAL A 307 -2.05 15.24 4.98
CA VAL A 307 -2.12 13.82 4.61
C VAL A 307 -3.33 13.53 3.72
N ARG A 308 -4.48 14.23 3.91
CA ARG A 308 -5.60 14.15 2.97
C ARG A 308 -5.19 14.63 1.59
N ARG A 309 -4.55 15.80 1.50
CA ARG A 309 -4.05 16.36 0.22
C ARG A 309 -3.16 15.36 -0.50
N TYR A 310 -2.16 14.80 0.16
CA TYR A 310 -1.27 13.78 -0.42
C TYR A 310 -2.05 12.56 -0.92
N GLY A 311 -3.00 12.06 -0.14
CA GLY A 311 -3.83 10.91 -0.51
C GLY A 311 -4.70 11.17 -1.73
N TYR A 312 -5.46 12.26 -1.72
CA TYR A 312 -6.33 12.62 -2.84
C TYR A 312 -5.53 12.96 -4.10
N TRP A 313 -4.42 13.68 -3.98
CA TRP A 313 -3.57 13.98 -5.10
C TRP A 313 -2.98 12.73 -5.76
N SER A 314 -2.44 11.80 -4.98
CA SER A 314 -1.92 10.54 -5.50
C SER A 314 -3.00 9.75 -6.23
N VAL A 315 -4.14 9.55 -5.59
CA VAL A 315 -5.21 8.71 -6.13
C VAL A 315 -5.84 9.32 -7.36
N PHE A 316 -6.09 10.63 -7.38
CA PHE A 316 -6.64 11.33 -8.54
C PHE A 316 -5.66 11.41 -9.71
N ALA A 317 -4.36 11.34 -9.45
CA ALA A 317 -3.32 11.24 -10.49
C ALA A 317 -3.18 9.82 -11.06
N GLY A 318 -3.85 8.80 -10.48
CA GLY A 318 -3.87 7.44 -11.01
C GLY A 318 -3.39 6.35 -10.08
N ALA A 319 -2.97 6.65 -8.83
CA ALA A 319 -2.57 5.65 -7.86
C ALA A 319 -3.73 4.69 -7.53
N PHE A 320 -3.40 3.41 -7.28
CA PHE A 320 -4.39 2.40 -6.92
C PHE A 320 -4.72 2.36 -5.42
N GLY A 321 -4.10 3.21 -4.64
CA GLY A 321 -4.26 3.31 -3.21
C GLY A 321 -3.35 4.37 -2.62
N TYR A 322 -3.22 4.34 -1.30
CA TYR A 322 -2.44 5.30 -0.52
C TYR A 322 -1.97 4.68 0.79
N THR A 323 -0.79 5.04 1.28
CA THR A 323 -0.35 4.67 2.62
C THR A 323 -0.25 5.91 3.49
N TYR A 324 -0.92 5.85 4.62
CA TYR A 324 -0.87 6.82 5.69
C TYR A 324 0.28 6.51 6.65
N GLY A 325 0.80 7.53 7.32
CA GLY A 325 1.71 7.38 8.43
C GLY A 325 1.51 8.47 9.47
N GLN A 326 1.86 8.16 10.72
CA GLN A 326 1.88 9.07 11.84
C GLN A 326 3.21 8.93 12.59
N ASN A 327 3.82 10.04 12.98
CA ASN A 327 5.19 10.09 13.50
C ASN A 327 5.46 9.11 14.65
N SER A 328 4.63 9.15 15.69
CA SER A 328 4.83 8.29 16.88
C SER A 328 4.43 6.84 16.63
N VAL A 329 3.43 6.62 15.75
CA VAL A 329 2.93 5.29 15.41
C VAL A 329 3.92 4.53 14.52
N MET A 330 4.52 5.18 13.51
CA MET A 330 5.43 4.49 12.60
C MET A 330 6.65 3.88 13.32
N GLN A 331 7.08 4.49 14.43
CA GLN A 331 8.18 4.04 15.27
C GLN A 331 7.73 3.35 16.56
N MET A 332 6.42 3.17 16.76
CA MET A 332 5.83 2.59 17.98
C MET A 332 6.46 3.20 19.25
N HIS A 333 6.40 4.56 19.33
CA HIS A 333 7.02 5.29 20.42
C HIS A 333 6.40 4.93 21.77
N ARG A 334 7.22 4.45 22.70
CA ARG A 334 6.85 4.00 24.05
C ARG A 334 7.51 4.87 25.10
N LYS A 335 6.97 4.83 26.31
CA LYS A 335 7.50 5.59 27.46
C LYS A 335 8.96 5.18 27.82
N GLU A 336 9.31 3.92 27.56
CA GLU A 336 10.63 3.36 27.86
C GLU A 336 11.69 3.73 26.83
N ASP A 337 11.31 4.32 25.70
CA ASP A 337 12.25 4.72 24.67
C ASP A 337 13.07 5.92 25.14
N LYS A 338 14.39 5.76 25.15
CA LYS A 338 15.34 6.80 25.57
C LYS A 338 15.44 7.93 24.55
N GLU A 339 15.26 7.58 23.27
CA GLU A 339 15.34 8.48 22.14
C GLU A 339 14.20 8.20 21.18
N THR A 340 13.71 9.24 20.52
CA THR A 340 12.69 9.15 19.49
C THR A 340 13.22 9.75 18.20
N ALA A 341 12.79 9.17 17.07
CA ALA A 341 13.08 9.79 15.79
C ALA A 341 12.15 11.00 15.57
N TYR A 342 12.68 12.01 14.88
CA TYR A 342 11.91 13.15 14.35
C TYR A 342 11.09 13.90 15.39
N GLY A 343 11.62 14.00 16.63
CA GLY A 343 10.97 14.77 17.70
C GLY A 343 9.57 14.26 18.06
N SER A 344 9.37 12.95 18.03
CA SER A 344 8.14 12.34 18.55
C SER A 344 8.09 12.51 20.06
N ASP A 345 7.02 13.11 20.56
CA ASP A 345 6.77 13.44 21.95
C ASP A 345 5.50 12.80 22.51
N GLU A 346 4.74 12.14 21.66
CA GLU A 346 3.48 11.48 21.99
C GLU A 346 3.66 9.96 21.94
N LEU A 347 3.05 9.22 22.87
CA LEU A 347 3.07 7.76 22.84
C LEU A 347 2.23 7.24 21.67
N TRP A 348 2.64 6.11 21.07
CA TRP A 348 1.90 5.50 19.96
C TRP A 348 0.43 5.22 20.30
N THR A 349 0.13 4.88 21.56
CA THR A 349 -1.23 4.59 22.06
C THR A 349 -2.16 5.81 22.07
N SER A 350 -1.61 7.01 22.15
CA SER A 350 -2.36 8.27 22.00
C SER A 350 -2.40 8.70 20.53
N ALA A 351 -1.24 8.72 19.89
CA ALA A 351 -1.05 9.13 18.50
C ALA A 351 -1.82 8.29 17.48
N ILE A 352 -2.17 7.05 17.85
CA ILE A 352 -3.01 6.16 17.04
C ILE A 352 -4.38 6.79 16.70
N ASN A 353 -4.83 7.78 17.49
CA ASN A 353 -6.08 8.50 17.31
C ASN A 353 -5.95 9.83 16.54
N ALA A 354 -4.80 10.09 15.93
CA ALA A 354 -4.60 11.26 15.09
C ALA A 354 -5.71 11.37 14.02
N PRO A 355 -6.24 12.58 13.74
CA PRO A 355 -7.42 12.77 12.91
C PRO A 355 -7.31 12.15 11.51
N GLY A 356 -6.15 12.31 10.87
CA GLY A 356 -5.91 11.79 9.52
C GLY A 356 -6.11 10.27 9.42
N ALA A 357 -5.75 9.52 10.46
CA ALA A 357 -5.96 8.07 10.49
C ALA A 357 -7.43 7.67 10.30
N SER A 358 -8.36 8.43 10.89
CA SER A 358 -9.79 8.18 10.74
C SER A 358 -10.35 8.71 9.42
N GLN A 359 -9.77 9.77 8.89
CA GLN A 359 -10.27 10.45 7.69
C GLN A 359 -9.90 9.71 6.39
N MET A 360 -8.75 9.00 6.35
CA MET A 360 -8.30 8.36 5.12
C MET A 360 -9.23 7.21 4.64
N GLN A 361 -10.05 6.62 5.51
CA GLN A 361 -11.08 5.68 5.09
C GLN A 361 -12.09 6.31 4.11
N HIS A 362 -12.32 7.63 4.22
CA HIS A 362 -13.27 8.33 3.36
C HIS A 362 -12.81 8.35 1.90
N LEU A 363 -11.49 8.47 1.65
CA LEU A 363 -10.91 8.34 0.32
C LEU A 363 -11.16 6.93 -0.25
N LYS A 364 -10.86 5.87 0.51
CA LYS A 364 -11.12 4.49 0.09
C LYS A 364 -12.58 4.26 -0.22
N ASN A 365 -13.48 4.67 0.68
CA ASN A 365 -14.90 4.48 0.51
C ASN A 365 -15.44 5.24 -0.71
N LEU A 366 -14.97 6.46 -0.93
CA LEU A 366 -15.31 7.24 -2.12
C LEU A 366 -14.90 6.53 -3.40
N MET A 367 -13.66 6.03 -3.47
CA MET A 367 -13.16 5.35 -4.67
C MET A 367 -13.89 4.03 -4.95
N LEU A 368 -14.25 3.27 -3.91
CA LEU A 368 -14.96 1.99 -4.04
C LEU A 368 -16.47 2.15 -4.20
N SER A 369 -17.04 3.34 -4.03
CA SER A 369 -18.48 3.59 -4.19
C SER A 369 -18.94 3.61 -5.65
N ARG A 370 -18.03 3.58 -6.61
CA ARG A 370 -18.27 3.61 -8.04
C ARG A 370 -17.41 2.59 -8.77
N SER A 371 -17.63 2.43 -10.09
CA SER A 371 -16.83 1.51 -10.91
C SER A 371 -15.32 1.85 -10.81
N TYR A 372 -14.62 1.08 -9.99
CA TYR A 372 -13.23 1.35 -9.62
C TYR A 372 -12.25 1.08 -10.76
N PHE A 373 -12.43 -0.03 -11.48
CA PHE A 373 -11.50 -0.44 -12.55
C PHE A 373 -11.57 0.42 -13.81
N ASP A 374 -12.67 1.17 -13.97
CA ASP A 374 -12.85 2.09 -15.10
C ASP A 374 -12.24 3.48 -14.83
N ARG A 375 -11.76 3.73 -13.62
CA ARG A 375 -11.23 5.02 -13.22
C ARG A 375 -9.94 5.35 -13.98
N VAL A 376 -9.89 6.56 -14.53
CA VAL A 376 -8.69 7.11 -15.19
C VAL A 376 -8.47 8.55 -14.73
N PRO A 377 -7.20 8.97 -14.50
CA PRO A 377 -6.89 10.38 -14.30
C PRO A 377 -7.18 11.14 -15.62
N ASP A 378 -7.88 12.28 -15.55
CA ASP A 378 -8.22 13.06 -16.73
C ASP A 378 -8.19 14.57 -16.44
N GLN A 379 -7.02 15.17 -16.65
CA GLN A 379 -6.85 16.62 -16.45
C GLN A 379 -7.45 17.47 -17.58
N THR A 380 -7.89 16.88 -18.69
CA THR A 380 -8.62 17.61 -19.75
C THR A 380 -10.02 18.04 -19.30
N LEU A 381 -10.49 17.48 -18.18
CA LEU A 381 -11.73 17.91 -17.53
C LEU A 381 -11.63 19.33 -16.95
N VAL A 382 -10.46 19.76 -16.45
CA VAL A 382 -10.28 21.07 -15.87
C VAL A 382 -10.13 22.09 -16.99
N SER A 383 -11.08 23.02 -17.10
CA SER A 383 -11.11 24.02 -18.19
C SER A 383 -10.37 25.32 -17.84
N ASP A 384 -10.17 25.58 -16.55
CA ASP A 384 -9.41 26.73 -16.08
C ASP A 384 -7.92 26.58 -16.41
N GLN A 385 -7.20 27.71 -16.41
CA GLN A 385 -5.75 27.65 -16.37
C GLN A 385 -5.31 26.82 -15.16
N GLN A 386 -4.49 25.81 -15.41
CA GLN A 386 -4.00 24.93 -14.35
C GLN A 386 -3.21 25.75 -13.32
N ALA A 387 -3.78 25.85 -12.12
CA ALA A 387 -3.09 26.46 -10.99
C ALA A 387 -1.99 25.53 -10.45
N GLU A 388 -1.00 26.12 -9.78
CA GLU A 388 0.13 25.41 -9.19
C GLU A 388 -0.06 25.17 -7.71
N LYS A 389 0.75 24.29 -7.14
CA LYS A 389 0.82 23.99 -5.70
C LYS A 389 -0.55 23.70 -5.12
N TYR A 390 -0.89 24.30 -3.98
CA TYR A 390 -2.12 24.04 -3.23
C TYR A 390 -3.41 24.37 -3.98
N ASP A 391 -3.37 25.22 -4.98
CA ASP A 391 -4.54 25.58 -5.80
C ASP A 391 -4.79 24.63 -6.98
N ARG A 392 -3.94 23.62 -7.14
CA ARG A 392 -4.11 22.62 -8.19
C ARG A 392 -5.40 21.83 -8.02
N ILE A 393 -6.16 21.73 -9.10
CA ILE A 393 -7.32 20.83 -9.19
C ILE A 393 -6.87 19.54 -9.87
N LEU A 394 -7.13 18.41 -9.23
CA LEU A 394 -6.91 17.10 -9.84
C LEU A 394 -8.25 16.44 -10.13
N ALA A 395 -8.39 15.92 -11.34
CA ALA A 395 -9.61 15.31 -11.81
C ALA A 395 -9.40 13.87 -12.29
N THR A 396 -10.37 13.03 -12.00
CA THR A 396 -10.44 11.63 -12.43
C THR A 396 -11.86 11.31 -12.84
N ARG A 397 -12.04 10.32 -13.72
CA ARG A 397 -13.39 9.86 -14.13
C ARG A 397 -13.44 8.37 -14.35
N GLY A 398 -14.62 7.83 -14.27
CA GLY A 398 -14.99 6.53 -14.82
C GLY A 398 -15.88 6.67 -16.05
N LYS A 399 -16.64 5.63 -16.36
CA LYS A 399 -17.62 5.65 -17.46
C LYS A 399 -18.84 6.52 -17.17
N ASP A 400 -19.28 6.54 -15.89
CA ASP A 400 -20.54 7.13 -15.45
C ASP A 400 -20.38 8.21 -14.39
N TYR A 401 -19.15 8.63 -14.08
CA TYR A 401 -18.87 9.65 -13.08
C TYR A 401 -17.64 10.47 -13.41
N ILE A 402 -17.58 11.69 -12.86
CA ILE A 402 -16.42 12.57 -12.79
C ILE A 402 -16.21 12.95 -11.33
N MET A 403 -14.96 13.03 -10.89
CA MET A 403 -14.57 13.59 -9.61
C MET A 403 -13.45 14.60 -9.80
N ALA A 404 -13.54 15.75 -9.10
CA ALA A 404 -12.49 16.76 -9.06
C ALA A 404 -12.22 17.19 -7.64
N TYR A 405 -10.96 17.14 -7.23
CA TYR A 405 -10.49 17.49 -5.88
C TYR A 405 -9.83 18.86 -5.86
N THR A 406 -10.22 19.67 -4.89
CA THR A 406 -9.58 20.94 -4.51
C THR A 406 -9.11 20.88 -3.06
N TYR A 407 -7.87 21.29 -2.80
CA TYR A 407 -7.32 21.34 -1.43
C TYR A 407 -7.68 22.63 -0.69
N THR A 408 -7.77 23.74 -1.43
CA THR A 408 -8.00 25.06 -0.84
C THR A 408 -9.48 25.47 -0.83
N GLY A 409 -10.36 24.69 -1.45
CA GLY A 409 -11.75 25.09 -1.66
C GLY A 409 -11.88 26.27 -2.63
N ARG A 410 -10.90 26.52 -3.51
CA ARG A 410 -11.06 27.50 -4.58
C ARG A 410 -12.12 27.06 -5.60
N ASP A 411 -12.78 28.01 -6.20
CA ASP A 411 -13.63 27.77 -7.37
C ASP A 411 -12.83 27.28 -8.58
N PHE A 412 -13.48 26.52 -9.42
CA PHE A 412 -12.89 25.96 -10.66
C PHE A 412 -13.97 25.63 -11.69
N SER A 413 -13.55 25.47 -12.94
CA SER A 413 -14.43 25.10 -14.04
C SER A 413 -14.05 23.76 -14.66
N LEU A 414 -15.06 22.97 -15.05
CA LEU A 414 -14.88 21.71 -15.75
C LEU A 414 -15.50 21.74 -17.15
N ASN A 415 -14.82 21.07 -18.08
CA ASN A 415 -15.37 20.69 -19.39
C ASN A 415 -16.37 19.55 -19.20
N MET A 416 -17.63 19.83 -19.45
CA MET A 416 -18.71 18.85 -19.35
C MET A 416 -18.82 17.97 -20.61
N GLY A 417 -19.70 16.94 -20.59
CA GLY A 417 -19.93 16.07 -21.74
C GLY A 417 -18.96 14.89 -21.87
N LYS A 418 -18.13 14.63 -20.85
CA LYS A 418 -17.17 13.52 -20.86
C LYS A 418 -17.74 12.19 -20.37
N ILE A 419 -18.93 12.18 -19.80
CA ILE A 419 -19.70 10.98 -19.41
C ILE A 419 -21.06 11.01 -20.10
N PRO A 420 -21.74 9.86 -20.27
CA PRO A 420 -23.03 9.81 -20.96
C PRO A 420 -24.15 10.58 -20.24
N GLY A 421 -25.16 11.02 -21.00
CA GLY A 421 -26.37 11.68 -20.51
C GLY A 421 -26.35 13.19 -20.73
N GLY A 422 -27.56 13.78 -20.87
CA GLY A 422 -27.74 15.21 -21.05
C GLY A 422 -27.64 16.05 -19.80
N LYS A 423 -27.71 15.37 -18.62
CA LYS A 423 -27.57 15.95 -17.29
C LYS A 423 -26.72 15.04 -16.41
N VAL A 424 -26.17 15.63 -15.35
CA VAL A 424 -25.44 14.93 -14.28
C VAL A 424 -25.96 15.38 -12.93
N LYS A 425 -25.95 14.47 -11.94
CA LYS A 425 -26.16 14.79 -10.52
C LYS A 425 -24.87 15.35 -9.96
N ALA A 426 -24.94 16.53 -9.36
CA ALA A 426 -23.78 17.21 -8.80
C ALA A 426 -23.85 17.22 -7.27
N SER A 427 -22.75 16.81 -6.64
CA SER A 427 -22.63 16.74 -5.18
C SER A 427 -21.25 17.20 -4.71
N TRP A 428 -21.20 17.77 -3.54
CA TRP A 428 -19.96 18.00 -2.81
C TRP A 428 -19.74 16.87 -1.80
N PHE A 429 -18.56 16.30 -1.83
CA PHE A 429 -18.10 15.32 -0.83
C PHE A 429 -17.07 15.98 0.07
N ASP A 430 -17.27 15.86 1.38
CA ASP A 430 -16.35 16.37 2.40
C ASP A 430 -15.32 15.27 2.80
N PRO A 431 -14.05 15.40 2.45
CA PRO A 431 -13.00 14.45 2.80
C PRO A 431 -12.76 14.27 4.31
N ARG A 432 -13.14 15.26 5.12
CA ARG A 432 -12.96 15.27 6.58
C ARG A 432 -13.98 14.38 7.30
N THR A 433 -15.18 14.28 6.74
CA THR A 433 -16.32 13.60 7.37
C THR A 433 -16.90 12.45 6.56
N GLY A 434 -16.55 12.36 5.28
CA GLY A 434 -17.11 11.36 4.35
C GLY A 434 -18.56 11.66 3.93
N LYS A 435 -19.12 12.82 4.26
CA LYS A 435 -20.49 13.20 3.88
C LYS A 435 -20.53 13.66 2.43
N THR A 436 -21.67 13.38 1.78
CA THR A 436 -21.97 13.84 0.43
C THR A 436 -23.23 14.66 0.44
N ASP A 437 -23.15 15.89 -0.05
CA ASP A 437 -24.27 16.84 -0.11
C ASP A 437 -24.61 17.07 -1.57
N PHE A 438 -25.80 16.58 -1.99
CA PHE A 438 -26.35 16.82 -3.31
C PHE A 438 -26.82 18.26 -3.42
N PHE A 439 -26.42 18.96 -4.51
CA PHE A 439 -26.83 20.36 -4.71
C PHE A 439 -27.59 20.62 -6.01
N GLY A 440 -27.77 19.61 -6.88
CA GLY A 440 -28.63 19.76 -8.05
C GLY A 440 -28.27 18.86 -9.24
N GLU A 441 -29.13 18.91 -10.25
CA GLU A 441 -28.85 18.37 -11.57
C GLU A 441 -28.41 19.51 -12.48
N ILE A 442 -27.35 19.32 -13.23
CA ILE A 442 -26.81 20.33 -14.14
C ILE A 442 -26.65 19.78 -15.55
N ALA A 443 -26.63 20.67 -16.54
CA ALA A 443 -26.43 20.28 -17.94
C ALA A 443 -25.01 19.67 -18.12
N ASN A 444 -24.95 18.55 -18.83
CA ASN A 444 -23.70 17.86 -19.12
C ASN A 444 -23.12 18.29 -20.47
N THR A 445 -22.95 19.59 -20.66
CA THR A 445 -22.47 20.17 -21.93
C THR A 445 -21.75 21.51 -21.68
N GLY A 446 -20.79 21.84 -22.54
CA GLY A 446 -20.03 23.08 -22.45
C GLY A 446 -19.04 23.10 -21.25
N ALA A 447 -18.86 24.25 -20.64
CA ALA A 447 -18.08 24.44 -19.43
C ALA A 447 -19.00 24.85 -18.27
N ALA A 448 -18.77 24.29 -17.09
CA ALA A 448 -19.51 24.63 -15.88
C ALA A 448 -18.57 25.04 -14.77
N LYS A 449 -18.91 26.12 -14.05
CA LYS A 449 -18.16 26.63 -12.90
C LYS A 449 -18.74 26.04 -11.61
N PHE A 450 -17.86 25.68 -10.68
CA PHE A 450 -18.18 25.09 -9.38
C PHE A 450 -17.48 25.89 -8.27
N ASP A 451 -18.22 26.20 -7.22
CA ASP A 451 -17.75 26.92 -6.06
C ASP A 451 -17.94 26.02 -4.83
N PRO A 452 -16.86 25.50 -4.23
CA PRO A 452 -16.94 24.63 -3.07
C PRO A 452 -17.48 25.35 -1.84
N PRO A 453 -18.09 24.64 -0.87
CA PRO A 453 -18.58 25.27 0.36
C PRO A 453 -17.45 25.86 1.21
N GLY A 454 -17.73 27.01 1.85
CA GLY A 454 -16.85 27.67 2.80
C GLY A 454 -15.84 28.62 2.17
N GLU A 455 -14.91 29.13 2.96
CA GLU A 455 -13.90 30.09 2.52
C GLU A 455 -12.67 29.38 1.93
N ARG A 456 -12.09 29.99 0.90
CA ARG A 456 -10.84 29.52 0.31
C ARG A 456 -9.68 29.62 1.29
N LYS A 457 -9.16 28.48 1.74
CA LYS A 457 -7.96 28.35 2.60
C LYS A 457 -7.40 26.93 2.53
N ASN A 458 -6.13 26.76 2.84
CA ASN A 458 -5.52 25.43 2.94
C ASN A 458 -6.30 24.53 3.92
N GLY A 459 -6.62 23.32 3.51
CA GLY A 459 -7.38 22.35 4.29
C GLY A 459 -8.91 22.51 4.25
N ASN A 460 -9.45 23.50 3.50
CA ASN A 460 -10.87 23.52 3.14
C ASN A 460 -11.08 22.66 1.88
N ASP A 461 -10.71 21.39 1.98
CA ASP A 461 -10.68 20.47 0.86
C ASP A 461 -12.06 19.85 0.58
N TRP A 462 -12.37 19.71 -0.72
CA TRP A 462 -13.62 19.16 -1.23
C TRP A 462 -13.40 18.31 -2.48
N VAL A 463 -14.30 17.34 -2.68
CA VAL A 463 -14.44 16.64 -3.96
C VAL A 463 -15.77 16.99 -4.59
N LEU A 464 -15.73 17.57 -5.77
CA LEU A 464 -16.91 17.61 -6.65
C LEU A 464 -17.12 16.22 -7.22
N ILE A 465 -18.36 15.75 -7.16
CA ILE A 465 -18.80 14.51 -7.77
C ILE A 465 -19.90 14.82 -8.77
N LEU A 466 -19.72 14.35 -9.99
CA LEU A 466 -20.72 14.41 -11.04
C LEU A 466 -21.05 12.99 -11.46
N ASP A 467 -22.24 12.53 -11.16
CA ASP A 467 -22.73 11.20 -11.52
C ASP A 467 -23.75 11.29 -12.69
N LYS A 468 -23.72 10.33 -13.58
CA LYS A 468 -24.76 10.17 -14.63
C LYS A 468 -26.14 10.07 -13.98
N VAL A 469 -27.12 10.78 -14.56
CA VAL A 469 -28.54 10.67 -14.22
C VAL A 469 -29.14 9.40 -14.85
#